data_41d5e5851768f246eb71b8c87151b1f2
#
_entry.id   41d5e5851768f246eb71b8c87151b1f2
#
_cell.length_a   1.000
_cell.length_b   1.000
_cell.length_c   1.000
_cell.angle_alpha   90.00
_cell.angle_beta   90.00
_cell.angle_gamma   90.00
#
_symmetry.space_group_name_H-M   'P 1'
#
loop_
_entity.id
_entity.type
_entity.pdbx_description
1 polymer ?
#
loop_
_entity_poly.entity_id
_entity_poly.type
_entity_poly.pdbx_seq_one_letter_code
_entity_poly.pdbx_strand_id
1 'polypeptide(L)'
;MNGSVDFTALKTAGVEFVILRCGFGSDYASQDDKRFAENVEKAEAAGLPWGAYLYSYAKNTAMAQSEAQHTLRMLNGRKPLYGVWYDVEDSSQSQADLVSICEAFCEAMESAGLYCGIYSMLAWMNGKLNHSRLDKYDKWVAQWSNSCDYQKAYGMWQYTDSLVIAGKTFDGNWAFKDYPAIVQAMGATGKEEPELTEARVKEIAVKAIQSYFEELAAKPVSTWAQDAVTYVQTAGLMNGDTDGNFRPQSPITREEVAAVFQNLLQKE
;
A
#
# COMPACT_ATOMS: atom_id res chain seq x y z
N MET A 1 -1.71 13.11 -19.09
CA MET A 1 -1.88 13.99 -17.90
C MET A 1 -2.65 15.23 -18.30
N ASN A 2 -3.72 15.55 -17.58
CA ASN A 2 -4.69 16.58 -18.00
C ASN A 2 -4.21 18.03 -17.75
N GLY A 3 -2.98 18.25 -17.34
CA GLY A 3 -2.44 19.58 -17.05
C GLY A 3 -3.21 20.29 -15.91
N SER A 4 -3.45 21.61 -16.04
CA SER A 4 -4.32 22.34 -15.10
C SER A 4 -5.79 22.03 -15.45
N VAL A 5 -6.58 21.58 -14.47
CA VAL A 5 -7.99 21.24 -14.61
C VAL A 5 -8.85 22.37 -14.05
N ASP A 6 -9.93 22.72 -14.76
CA ASP A 6 -10.98 23.62 -14.28
C ASP A 6 -12.11 22.79 -13.65
N PHE A 7 -12.07 22.62 -12.33
CA PHE A 7 -13.07 21.83 -11.59
C PHE A 7 -14.44 22.50 -11.54
N THR A 8 -14.51 23.84 -11.67
CA THR A 8 -15.79 24.56 -11.77
C THR A 8 -16.48 24.23 -13.08
N ALA A 9 -15.73 24.20 -14.19
CA ALA A 9 -16.26 23.77 -15.48
C ALA A 9 -16.70 22.29 -15.46
N LEU A 10 -15.96 21.40 -14.80
CA LEU A 10 -16.38 20.00 -14.63
C LEU A 10 -17.72 19.90 -13.89
N LYS A 11 -17.89 20.60 -12.78
CA LYS A 11 -19.12 20.60 -12.01
C LYS A 11 -20.29 21.18 -12.83
N THR A 12 -20.07 22.26 -13.56
CA THR A 12 -21.09 22.87 -14.42
C THR A 12 -21.52 21.92 -15.55
N ALA A 13 -20.61 21.07 -16.02
CA ALA A 13 -20.90 20.04 -17.01
C ALA A 13 -21.60 18.79 -16.43
N GLY A 14 -21.94 18.78 -15.14
CA GLY A 14 -22.66 17.68 -14.48
C GLY A 14 -21.77 16.59 -13.89
N VAL A 15 -20.46 16.83 -13.75
CA VAL A 15 -19.59 15.91 -13.01
C VAL A 15 -19.95 15.96 -11.52
N GLU A 16 -20.19 14.79 -10.93
CA GLU A 16 -20.58 14.66 -9.53
C GLU A 16 -19.41 14.36 -8.59
N PHE A 17 -18.35 13.75 -9.10
CA PHE A 17 -17.13 13.43 -8.35
C PHE A 17 -15.90 13.37 -9.23
N VAL A 18 -14.74 13.37 -8.63
CA VAL A 18 -13.45 13.17 -9.31
C VAL A 18 -12.57 12.19 -8.53
N ILE A 19 -11.77 11.38 -9.24
CA ILE A 19 -10.73 10.55 -8.63
C ILE A 19 -9.37 11.09 -9.07
N LEU A 20 -8.53 11.46 -8.10
CA LEU A 20 -7.28 12.17 -8.31
C LEU A 20 -6.09 11.25 -8.06
N ARG A 21 -5.13 11.24 -8.99
CA ARG A 21 -3.89 10.50 -8.76
C ARG A 21 -3.07 11.19 -7.68
N CYS A 22 -2.73 10.47 -6.60
CA CYS A 22 -1.83 11.00 -5.57
C CYS A 22 -0.35 10.76 -5.88
N GLY A 23 -0.05 9.69 -6.62
CA GLY A 23 1.32 9.34 -6.99
C GLY A 23 1.39 7.99 -7.69
N PHE A 24 2.56 7.43 -7.76
CA PHE A 24 2.81 6.10 -8.31
C PHE A 24 3.99 5.44 -7.58
N GLY A 25 3.93 4.11 -7.39
CA GLY A 25 5.01 3.35 -6.78
C GLY A 25 5.29 3.70 -5.32
N SER A 26 6.42 3.23 -4.83
CA SER A 26 6.85 3.31 -3.43
C SER A 26 7.03 4.74 -2.93
N ASP A 27 7.19 4.91 -1.61
CA ASP A 27 7.21 6.22 -0.93
C ASP A 27 8.51 6.99 -1.18
N TYR A 28 8.64 7.53 -2.39
CA TYR A 28 9.70 8.44 -2.79
C TYR A 28 9.10 9.76 -3.30
N ALA A 29 9.59 10.90 -2.85
CA ALA A 29 9.11 12.22 -3.25
C ALA A 29 9.17 12.46 -4.79
N SER A 30 10.04 11.74 -5.51
CA SER A 30 10.10 11.77 -6.97
C SER A 30 8.91 11.09 -7.66
N GLN A 31 8.13 10.29 -6.93
CA GLN A 31 6.96 9.56 -7.40
C GLN A 31 5.64 10.25 -7.02
N ASP A 32 5.69 11.36 -6.30
CA ASP A 32 4.53 12.18 -5.97
C ASP A 32 3.87 12.75 -7.23
N ASP A 33 2.55 12.77 -7.28
CA ASP A 33 1.88 13.62 -8.24
C ASP A 33 1.95 15.08 -7.77
N LYS A 34 2.75 15.87 -8.45
CA LYS A 34 3.06 17.28 -8.10
C LYS A 34 1.84 18.19 -8.07
N ARG A 35 0.72 17.75 -8.65
CA ARG A 35 -0.52 18.52 -8.72
C ARG A 35 -1.59 18.02 -7.76
N PHE A 36 -1.32 16.92 -7.04
CA PHE A 36 -2.34 16.29 -6.21
C PHE A 36 -2.93 17.27 -5.19
N ALA A 37 -2.10 17.92 -4.38
CA ALA A 37 -2.56 18.86 -3.37
C ALA A 37 -3.35 20.04 -3.99
N GLU A 38 -2.83 20.63 -5.07
CA GLU A 38 -3.48 21.71 -5.82
C GLU A 38 -4.85 21.26 -6.37
N ASN A 39 -4.92 20.04 -6.93
CA ASN A 39 -6.15 19.49 -7.50
C ASN A 39 -7.19 19.18 -6.42
N VAL A 40 -6.77 18.68 -5.25
CA VAL A 40 -7.66 18.48 -4.09
C VAL A 40 -8.28 19.82 -3.67
N GLU A 41 -7.46 20.85 -3.44
CA GLU A 41 -7.94 22.17 -3.02
C GLU A 41 -8.92 22.78 -4.04
N LYS A 42 -8.64 22.63 -5.33
CA LYS A 42 -9.53 23.11 -6.40
C LYS A 42 -10.84 22.33 -6.49
N ALA A 43 -10.80 21.00 -6.31
CA ALA A 43 -12.00 20.17 -6.29
C ALA A 43 -12.89 20.55 -5.09
N GLU A 44 -12.30 20.68 -3.91
CA GLU A 44 -13.01 21.13 -2.69
C GLU A 44 -13.61 22.54 -2.86
N ALA A 45 -12.84 23.48 -3.39
CA ALA A 45 -13.34 24.85 -3.67
C ALA A 45 -14.50 24.88 -4.68
N ALA A 46 -14.49 23.98 -5.66
CA ALA A 46 -15.60 23.80 -6.59
C ALA A 46 -16.79 23.01 -6.00
N GLY A 47 -16.65 22.47 -4.78
CA GLY A 47 -17.64 21.61 -4.14
C GLY A 47 -17.82 20.29 -4.87
N LEU A 48 -16.77 19.74 -5.49
CA LEU A 48 -16.73 18.42 -6.08
C LEU A 48 -16.14 17.44 -5.05
N PRO A 49 -16.90 16.43 -4.60
CA PRO A 49 -16.37 15.33 -3.83
C PRO A 49 -15.27 14.63 -4.61
N TRP A 50 -14.26 14.14 -3.88
CA TRP A 50 -13.11 13.52 -4.52
C TRP A 50 -12.72 12.19 -3.87
N GLY A 51 -12.06 11.34 -4.65
CA GLY A 51 -11.30 10.18 -4.24
C GLY A 51 -9.85 10.30 -4.65
N ALA A 52 -9.01 9.39 -4.19
CA ALA A 52 -7.61 9.31 -4.58
C ALA A 52 -7.25 7.95 -5.15
N TYR A 53 -6.26 7.88 -6.07
CA TYR A 53 -5.67 6.62 -6.46
C TYR A 53 -4.14 6.70 -6.50
N LEU A 54 -3.50 5.56 -6.25
CA LEU A 54 -2.08 5.36 -6.42
C LEU A 54 -1.85 4.31 -7.51
N TYR A 55 -1.06 4.65 -8.55
CA TYR A 55 -0.65 3.71 -9.59
C TYR A 55 0.46 2.80 -9.04
N SER A 56 0.19 1.50 -9.01
CA SER A 56 1.08 0.52 -8.38
C SER A 56 2.16 0.00 -9.32
N TYR A 57 3.36 -0.14 -8.77
CA TYR A 57 4.47 -0.93 -9.33
C TYR A 57 4.94 -2.04 -8.39
N ALA A 58 4.20 -2.32 -7.31
CA ALA A 58 4.60 -3.28 -6.29
C ALA A 58 4.73 -4.70 -6.86
N LYS A 59 5.84 -5.36 -6.55
CA LYS A 59 6.11 -6.76 -6.92
C LYS A 59 6.09 -7.70 -5.73
N ASN A 60 5.93 -7.15 -4.53
CA ASN A 60 5.79 -7.88 -3.27
C ASN A 60 5.05 -7.00 -2.24
N THR A 61 4.70 -7.59 -1.10
CA THR A 61 3.96 -6.92 -0.04
C THR A 61 4.72 -5.77 0.61
N ALA A 62 6.06 -5.84 0.73
CA ALA A 62 6.86 -4.76 1.27
C ALA A 62 6.80 -3.50 0.39
N MET A 63 6.79 -3.66 -0.94
CA MET A 63 6.58 -2.55 -1.86
C MET A 63 5.15 -2.00 -1.74
N ALA A 64 4.13 -2.87 -1.63
CA ALA A 64 2.75 -2.45 -1.42
C ALA A 64 2.56 -1.65 -0.12
N GLN A 65 3.23 -2.05 0.96
CA GLN A 65 3.26 -1.29 2.21
C GLN A 65 3.93 0.08 2.04
N SER A 66 5.02 0.16 1.27
CA SER A 66 5.65 1.45 0.94
C SER A 66 4.72 2.33 0.08
N GLU A 67 3.98 1.75 -0.87
CA GLU A 67 2.97 2.45 -1.66
C GLU A 67 1.79 2.94 -0.79
N ALA A 68 1.42 2.17 0.24
CA ALA A 68 0.44 2.60 1.23
C ALA A 68 0.95 3.80 2.05
N GLN A 69 2.19 3.78 2.52
CA GLN A 69 2.81 4.92 3.20
C GLN A 69 2.87 6.15 2.30
N HIS A 70 3.22 5.98 1.02
CA HIS A 70 3.18 7.04 0.01
C HIS A 70 1.79 7.68 -0.06
N THR A 71 0.75 6.86 -0.18
CA THR A 71 -0.64 7.33 -0.24
C THR A 71 -1.03 8.10 1.02
N LEU A 72 -0.75 7.57 2.20
CA LEU A 72 -1.04 8.22 3.49
C LEU A 72 -0.32 9.57 3.62
N ARG A 73 0.95 9.63 3.23
CA ARG A 73 1.72 10.88 3.22
C ARG A 73 1.10 11.91 2.28
N MET A 74 0.72 11.51 1.06
CA MET A 74 0.10 12.42 0.09
C MET A 74 -1.27 12.90 0.53
N LEU A 75 -2.07 12.05 1.16
CA LEU A 75 -3.36 12.43 1.74
C LEU A 75 -3.21 13.45 2.88
N ASN A 76 -2.11 13.40 3.63
CA ASN A 76 -1.82 14.31 4.73
C ASN A 76 -3.00 14.49 5.69
N GLY A 77 -3.57 13.37 6.16
CA GLY A 77 -4.72 13.34 7.07
C GLY A 77 -6.08 13.61 6.44
N ARG A 78 -6.16 13.92 5.14
CA ARG A 78 -7.45 14.11 4.44
C ARG A 78 -8.13 12.75 4.24
N LYS A 79 -9.46 12.74 4.36
CA LYS A 79 -10.31 11.55 4.14
C LYS A 79 -11.16 11.75 2.89
N PRO A 80 -10.75 11.20 1.73
CA PRO A 80 -11.47 11.39 0.48
C PRO A 80 -12.84 10.71 0.52
N LEU A 81 -13.91 11.44 0.19
CA LEU A 81 -15.30 10.95 0.23
C LEU A 81 -15.57 9.82 -0.78
N TYR A 82 -14.77 9.72 -1.85
CA TYR A 82 -14.82 8.63 -2.82
C TYR A 82 -13.72 7.59 -2.62
N GLY A 83 -13.15 7.52 -1.40
CA GLY A 83 -12.19 6.50 -0.98
C GLY A 83 -10.82 6.61 -1.63
N VAL A 84 -10.02 5.60 -1.34
CA VAL A 84 -8.68 5.38 -1.91
C VAL A 84 -8.71 4.15 -2.80
N TRP A 85 -8.12 4.25 -3.99
CA TRP A 85 -8.13 3.18 -4.97
C TRP A 85 -6.70 2.74 -5.30
N TYR A 86 -6.47 1.45 -5.15
CA TYR A 86 -5.20 0.84 -5.51
C TYR A 86 -5.25 0.42 -6.97
N ASP A 87 -4.51 1.12 -7.80
CA ASP A 87 -4.51 0.95 -9.26
C ASP A 87 -3.44 -0.08 -9.67
N VAL A 88 -3.91 -1.30 -9.97
CA VAL A 88 -3.08 -2.49 -10.22
C VAL A 88 -3.29 -2.96 -11.66
N GLU A 89 -2.47 -2.47 -12.58
CA GLU A 89 -2.58 -2.79 -14.01
C GLU A 89 -1.23 -2.83 -14.76
N ASP A 90 -0.12 -2.52 -14.08
CA ASP A 90 1.18 -2.46 -14.73
C ASP A 90 1.68 -3.85 -15.13
N SER A 91 2.05 -3.99 -16.41
CA SER A 91 2.48 -5.26 -16.99
C SER A 91 3.69 -5.88 -16.29
N SER A 92 4.56 -5.05 -15.67
CA SER A 92 5.71 -5.52 -14.91
C SER A 92 5.34 -6.31 -13.65
N GLN A 93 4.08 -6.20 -13.20
CA GLN A 93 3.53 -6.95 -12.06
C GLN A 93 2.94 -8.31 -12.47
N SER A 94 3.00 -8.67 -13.76
CA SER A 94 2.30 -9.85 -14.31
C SER A 94 2.65 -11.19 -13.66
N GLN A 95 3.81 -11.29 -13.03
CA GLN A 95 4.30 -12.49 -12.33
C GLN A 95 4.30 -12.35 -10.80
N ALA A 96 3.81 -11.22 -10.27
CA ALA A 96 3.74 -10.99 -8.84
C ALA A 96 2.50 -11.65 -8.20
N ASP A 97 2.56 -11.88 -6.89
CA ASP A 97 1.37 -12.26 -6.09
C ASP A 97 0.50 -11.02 -5.83
N LEU A 98 -0.31 -10.68 -6.84
CA LEU A 98 -1.18 -9.50 -6.78
C LEU A 98 -2.23 -9.57 -5.68
N VAL A 99 -2.62 -10.78 -5.26
CA VAL A 99 -3.59 -10.96 -4.17
C VAL A 99 -3.00 -10.44 -2.86
N SER A 100 -1.84 -10.92 -2.47
CA SER A 100 -1.17 -10.48 -1.25
C SER A 100 -0.72 -9.01 -1.32
N ILE A 101 -0.35 -8.51 -2.51
CA ILE A 101 -0.02 -7.10 -2.76
C ILE A 101 -1.24 -6.21 -2.50
N CYS A 102 -2.39 -6.53 -3.08
CA CYS A 102 -3.63 -5.77 -2.87
C CYS A 102 -4.09 -5.80 -1.41
N GLU A 103 -4.02 -6.95 -0.74
CA GLU A 103 -4.36 -7.04 0.67
C GLU A 103 -3.47 -6.14 1.52
N ALA A 104 -2.14 -6.20 1.35
CA ALA A 104 -1.20 -5.41 2.13
C ALA A 104 -1.45 -3.89 2.02
N PHE A 105 -1.80 -3.42 0.81
CA PHE A 105 -2.16 -2.02 0.60
C PHE A 105 -3.52 -1.68 1.24
N CYS A 106 -4.57 -2.45 0.93
CA CYS A 106 -5.93 -2.16 1.39
C CYS A 106 -6.03 -2.26 2.92
N GLU A 107 -5.39 -3.25 3.56
CA GLU A 107 -5.34 -3.38 5.02
C GLU A 107 -4.66 -2.18 5.69
N ALA A 108 -3.61 -1.63 5.08
CA ALA A 108 -2.98 -0.42 5.59
C ALA A 108 -3.91 0.80 5.48
N MET A 109 -4.68 0.93 4.39
CA MET A 109 -5.68 2.00 4.23
C MET A 109 -6.83 1.85 5.23
N GLU A 110 -7.39 0.64 5.37
CA GLU A 110 -8.46 0.35 6.34
C GLU A 110 -7.99 0.60 7.77
N SER A 111 -6.73 0.23 8.11
CA SER A 111 -6.12 0.50 9.42
C SER A 111 -5.97 1.99 9.71
N ALA A 112 -5.84 2.81 8.68
CA ALA A 112 -5.84 4.28 8.79
C ALA A 112 -7.26 4.89 8.75
N GLY A 113 -8.31 4.07 8.82
CA GLY A 113 -9.70 4.52 8.80
C GLY A 113 -10.15 5.07 7.46
N LEU A 114 -9.55 4.61 6.35
CA LEU A 114 -9.88 5.01 4.99
C LEU A 114 -10.65 3.91 4.27
N TYR A 115 -11.66 4.30 3.49
CA TYR A 115 -12.30 3.38 2.55
C TYR A 115 -11.33 3.05 1.43
N CYS A 116 -11.12 1.75 1.16
CA CYS A 116 -10.21 1.30 0.13
C CYS A 116 -10.85 0.32 -0.83
N GLY A 117 -10.53 0.46 -2.11
CA GLY A 117 -10.91 -0.46 -3.18
C GLY A 117 -9.77 -0.70 -4.16
N ILE A 118 -9.99 -1.61 -5.09
CA ILE A 118 -9.01 -2.03 -6.09
C ILE A 118 -9.51 -1.63 -7.47
N TYR A 119 -8.68 -0.87 -8.21
CA TYR A 119 -8.90 -0.60 -9.62
C TYR A 119 -8.04 -1.52 -10.47
N SER A 120 -8.62 -2.05 -11.54
CA SER A 120 -7.92 -2.73 -12.62
C SER A 120 -8.80 -2.87 -13.86
N MET A 121 -8.18 -3.24 -14.98
CA MET A 121 -8.90 -3.64 -16.17
C MET A 121 -9.68 -4.96 -15.97
N LEU A 122 -10.80 -5.11 -16.67
CA LEU A 122 -11.69 -6.29 -16.60
C LEU A 122 -10.93 -7.61 -16.73
N ALA A 123 -9.95 -7.69 -17.63
CA ALA A 123 -9.19 -8.92 -17.85
C ALA A 123 -8.41 -9.36 -16.59
N TRP A 124 -7.85 -8.41 -15.83
CA TRP A 124 -7.16 -8.72 -14.57
C TRP A 124 -8.14 -9.01 -13.45
N MET A 125 -9.27 -8.29 -13.40
CA MET A 125 -10.36 -8.56 -12.45
C MET A 125 -10.92 -9.99 -12.60
N ASN A 126 -11.09 -10.47 -13.83
CA ASN A 126 -11.55 -11.84 -14.11
C ASN A 126 -10.45 -12.90 -14.01
N GLY A 127 -9.19 -12.50 -14.01
CA GLY A 127 -8.03 -13.40 -13.99
C GLY A 127 -7.23 -13.30 -12.70
N LYS A 128 -6.20 -12.48 -12.72
CA LYS A 128 -5.17 -12.38 -11.66
C LYS A 128 -5.71 -11.88 -10.31
N LEU A 129 -6.74 -11.05 -10.33
CA LEU A 129 -7.38 -10.48 -9.15
C LEU A 129 -8.67 -11.22 -8.76
N ASN A 130 -9.03 -12.29 -9.50
CA ASN A 130 -10.21 -13.11 -9.20
C ASN A 130 -9.90 -14.09 -8.06
N HIS A 131 -9.88 -13.60 -6.84
CA HIS A 131 -9.56 -14.41 -5.66
C HIS A 131 -10.48 -14.05 -4.50
N SER A 132 -10.95 -15.04 -3.72
CA SER A 132 -11.90 -14.85 -2.61
C SER A 132 -11.38 -13.91 -1.51
N ARG A 133 -10.08 -13.90 -1.24
CA ARG A 133 -9.44 -12.97 -0.29
C ARG A 133 -9.68 -11.50 -0.66
N LEU A 134 -9.85 -11.19 -1.95
CA LEU A 134 -10.09 -9.83 -2.43
C LEU A 134 -11.59 -9.48 -2.51
N ASP A 135 -12.51 -10.42 -2.31
CA ASP A 135 -13.96 -10.17 -2.43
C ASP A 135 -14.48 -9.18 -1.37
N LYS A 136 -13.77 -9.02 -0.25
CA LYS A 136 -14.09 -8.04 0.79
C LYS A 136 -13.85 -6.58 0.38
N TYR A 137 -12.94 -6.33 -0.56
CA TYR A 137 -12.63 -5.00 -1.05
C TYR A 137 -13.52 -4.63 -2.24
N ASP A 138 -13.89 -3.37 -2.32
CA ASP A 138 -14.65 -2.86 -3.46
C ASP A 138 -13.82 -2.88 -4.75
N LYS A 139 -14.51 -2.87 -5.89
CA LYS A 139 -13.89 -2.92 -7.21
C LYS A 139 -14.28 -1.69 -8.01
N TRP A 140 -13.28 -1.10 -8.64
CA TRP A 140 -13.43 -0.13 -9.72
C TRP A 140 -12.90 -0.79 -11.00
N VAL A 141 -13.84 -1.19 -11.85
CA VAL A 141 -13.53 -1.99 -13.04
C VAL A 141 -13.37 -1.10 -14.25
N ALA A 142 -12.28 -1.24 -14.99
CA ALA A 142 -12.10 -0.59 -16.28
C ALA A 142 -12.49 -1.53 -17.41
N GLN A 143 -13.48 -1.10 -18.17
CA GLN A 143 -13.91 -1.70 -19.42
C GLN A 143 -14.55 -0.61 -20.28
N TRP A 144 -13.89 -0.20 -21.34
CA TRP A 144 -14.36 0.85 -22.23
C TRP A 144 -15.40 0.27 -23.20
N SER A 145 -16.65 0.33 -22.78
CA SER A 145 -17.79 -0.32 -23.44
C SER A 145 -19.10 0.38 -23.04
N ASN A 146 -20.20 -0.05 -23.62
CA ASN A 146 -21.54 0.39 -23.25
C ASN A 146 -22.12 -0.36 -22.03
N SER A 147 -21.47 -1.44 -21.59
CA SER A 147 -21.83 -2.22 -20.40
C SER A 147 -20.59 -2.78 -19.75
N CYS A 148 -20.65 -3.05 -18.45
CA CYS A 148 -19.58 -3.73 -17.72
C CYS A 148 -19.91 -5.23 -17.64
N ASP A 149 -19.01 -6.08 -18.15
CA ASP A 149 -19.17 -7.53 -18.20
C ASP A 149 -18.62 -8.23 -16.95
N TYR A 150 -18.18 -7.49 -15.93
CA TYR A 150 -17.73 -8.07 -14.66
C TYR A 150 -18.89 -8.69 -13.91
N GLN A 151 -18.80 -9.99 -13.59
CA GLN A 151 -19.91 -10.77 -13.03
C GLN A 151 -20.00 -10.74 -11.50
N LYS A 152 -18.98 -10.21 -10.80
CA LYS A 152 -19.01 -10.04 -9.35
C LYS A 152 -19.45 -8.62 -8.97
N ALA A 153 -19.64 -8.38 -7.66
CA ALA A 153 -19.99 -7.06 -7.16
C ALA A 153 -18.85 -6.05 -7.42
N TYR A 154 -19.23 -4.87 -7.88
CA TYR A 154 -18.35 -3.72 -8.04
C TYR A 154 -19.12 -2.43 -7.72
N GLY A 155 -18.39 -1.42 -7.27
CA GLY A 155 -18.97 -0.14 -6.90
C GLY A 155 -18.70 0.98 -7.90
N MET A 156 -17.69 0.82 -8.76
CA MET A 156 -17.35 1.83 -9.76
C MET A 156 -16.94 1.18 -11.08
N TRP A 157 -17.28 1.84 -12.19
CA TRP A 157 -16.95 1.40 -13.53
C TRP A 157 -16.39 2.55 -14.36
N GLN A 158 -15.16 2.38 -14.86
CA GLN A 158 -14.57 3.26 -15.88
C GLN A 158 -15.03 2.78 -17.26
N TYR A 159 -15.96 3.52 -17.86
CA TYR A 159 -16.61 3.15 -19.12
C TYR A 159 -15.93 3.72 -20.37
N THR A 160 -15.04 4.69 -20.20
CA THR A 160 -14.28 5.33 -21.30
C THR A 160 -13.03 6.03 -20.78
N ASP A 161 -12.03 6.16 -21.63
CA ASP A 161 -10.81 6.97 -21.43
C ASP A 161 -10.85 8.29 -22.21
N SER A 162 -11.96 8.60 -22.88
CA SER A 162 -12.04 9.66 -23.88
C SER A 162 -13.26 10.59 -23.70
N LEU A 163 -13.72 10.77 -22.46
CA LEU A 163 -14.78 11.73 -22.13
C LEU A 163 -14.26 13.17 -22.29
N VAL A 164 -14.87 13.93 -23.22
CA VAL A 164 -14.44 15.32 -23.47
C VAL A 164 -15.33 16.28 -22.69
N ILE A 165 -14.70 17.05 -21.78
CA ILE A 165 -15.35 18.13 -21.01
C ILE A 165 -14.48 19.39 -21.08
N ALA A 166 -15.08 20.53 -21.42
CA ALA A 166 -14.38 21.82 -21.50
C ALA A 166 -13.09 21.77 -22.36
N GLY A 167 -13.12 21.00 -23.46
CA GLY A 167 -12.00 20.86 -24.41
C GLY A 167 -10.83 19.99 -23.90
N LYS A 168 -11.03 19.26 -22.81
CA LYS A 168 -10.07 18.30 -22.28
C LYS A 168 -10.64 16.89 -22.22
N THR A 169 -9.78 15.90 -22.35
CA THR A 169 -10.15 14.49 -22.31
C THR A 169 -9.90 13.93 -20.91
N PHE A 170 -10.84 13.18 -20.39
CA PHE A 170 -10.86 12.53 -19.09
C PHE A 170 -11.34 11.09 -19.20
N ASP A 171 -11.00 10.28 -18.21
CA ASP A 171 -11.64 8.99 -18.00
C ASP A 171 -13.06 9.23 -17.46
N GLY A 172 -14.05 8.58 -18.07
CA GLY A 172 -15.45 8.65 -17.62
C GLY A 172 -15.78 7.48 -16.71
N ASN A 173 -16.45 7.78 -15.59
CA ASN A 173 -16.75 6.79 -14.56
C ASN A 173 -18.19 6.87 -14.09
N TRP A 174 -18.79 5.70 -13.78
CA TRP A 174 -20.04 5.57 -13.05
C TRP A 174 -19.78 5.03 -11.66
N ALA A 175 -20.31 5.68 -10.63
CA ALA A 175 -20.35 5.19 -9.26
C ALA A 175 -21.75 4.64 -8.97
N PHE A 176 -21.82 3.41 -8.47
CA PHE A 176 -23.08 2.70 -8.17
C PHE A 176 -23.37 2.64 -6.66
N LYS A 177 -22.48 3.21 -5.84
CA LYS A 177 -22.60 3.30 -4.40
C LYS A 177 -22.58 4.76 -3.96
N ASP A 178 -23.29 5.07 -2.88
CA ASP A 178 -23.17 6.36 -2.20
C ASP A 178 -21.90 6.37 -1.34
N TYR A 179 -20.74 6.61 -1.98
CA TYR A 179 -19.45 6.63 -1.29
C TYR A 179 -19.38 7.69 -0.19
N PRO A 180 -19.89 8.93 -0.38
CA PRO A 180 -19.96 9.90 0.69
C PRO A 180 -20.67 9.37 1.95
N ALA A 181 -21.84 8.74 1.81
CA ALA A 181 -22.57 8.17 2.92
C ALA A 181 -21.80 7.02 3.58
N ILE A 182 -21.16 6.13 2.79
CA ILE A 182 -20.35 5.02 3.30
C ILE A 182 -19.16 5.55 4.12
N VAL A 183 -18.39 6.49 3.55
CA VAL A 183 -17.19 7.04 4.20
C VAL A 183 -17.57 7.82 5.48
N GLN A 184 -18.68 8.58 5.46
CA GLN A 184 -19.19 9.26 6.64
C GLN A 184 -19.62 8.27 7.72
N ALA A 185 -20.28 7.16 7.35
CA ALA A 185 -20.66 6.11 8.30
C ALA A 185 -19.44 5.42 8.92
N MET A 186 -18.35 5.21 8.17
CA MET A 186 -17.08 4.71 8.70
C MET A 186 -16.48 5.65 9.75
N GLY A 187 -16.58 6.96 9.52
CA GLY A 187 -16.18 7.97 10.50
C GLY A 187 -17.09 8.05 11.72
N ALA A 188 -18.40 7.77 11.55
CA ALA A 188 -19.38 7.79 12.64
C ALA A 188 -19.37 6.50 13.51
N THR A 189 -18.98 5.36 12.92
CA THR A 189 -18.76 4.12 13.66
C THR A 189 -17.43 4.14 14.42
N GLY A 190 -16.87 5.34 14.56
CA GLY A 190 -15.59 5.61 15.18
C GLY A 190 -15.24 4.57 16.23
N LYS A 191 -14.42 3.61 15.87
CA LYS A 191 -13.38 3.24 16.82
C LYS A 191 -12.67 4.56 17.07
N GLU A 192 -12.86 5.14 18.27
CA GLU A 192 -11.89 6.09 18.80
C GLU A 192 -10.54 5.49 18.42
N GLU A 193 -9.77 6.18 17.57
CA GLU A 193 -8.37 5.80 17.42
C GLU A 193 -7.87 5.75 18.85
N PRO A 194 -7.39 4.59 19.34
CA PRO A 194 -6.91 4.55 20.70
C PRO A 194 -5.86 5.64 20.78
N GLU A 195 -6.12 6.64 21.59
CA GLU A 195 -5.26 7.79 21.82
C GLU A 195 -3.82 7.28 21.80
N LEU A 196 -2.94 7.89 21.02
CA LEU A 196 -1.53 7.51 20.92
C LEU A 196 -0.86 7.78 22.28
N THR A 197 -1.27 6.98 23.27
CA THR A 197 -0.65 7.00 24.58
C THR A 197 0.80 6.55 24.45
N GLU A 198 1.66 7.03 25.32
CA GLU A 198 3.06 6.62 25.37
C GLU A 198 3.21 5.07 25.40
N ALA A 199 2.30 4.39 26.11
CA ALA A 199 2.22 2.93 26.15
C ALA A 199 1.97 2.32 24.77
N ARG A 200 1.05 2.91 23.99
CA ARG A 200 0.72 2.42 22.66
C ARG A 200 1.84 2.67 21.63
N VAL A 201 2.48 3.85 21.71
CA VAL A 201 3.66 4.16 20.90
C VAL A 201 4.78 3.17 21.20
N LYS A 202 5.02 2.88 22.47
CA LYS A 202 6.03 1.90 22.90
C LYS A 202 5.71 0.49 22.37
N GLU A 203 4.46 0.05 22.46
CA GLU A 203 4.03 -1.26 21.93
C GLU A 203 4.28 -1.37 20.42
N ILE A 204 3.91 -0.35 19.64
CA ILE A 204 4.13 -0.29 18.19
C ILE A 204 5.62 -0.32 17.88
N ALA A 205 6.42 0.49 18.58
CA ALA A 205 7.89 0.54 18.42
C ALA A 205 8.54 -0.81 18.73
N VAL A 206 8.13 -1.47 19.82
CA VAL A 206 8.65 -2.79 20.20
C VAL A 206 8.31 -3.83 19.12
N LYS A 207 7.08 -3.87 18.63
CA LYS A 207 6.69 -4.78 17.54
C LYS A 207 7.49 -4.54 16.25
N ALA A 208 7.69 -3.28 15.87
CA ALA A 208 8.47 -2.93 14.69
C ALA A 208 9.94 -3.37 14.83
N ILE A 209 10.55 -3.17 16.02
CA ILE A 209 11.91 -3.60 16.30
C ILE A 209 12.02 -5.13 16.30
N GLN A 210 11.05 -5.84 16.89
CA GLN A 210 11.01 -7.31 16.88
C GLN A 210 10.93 -7.86 15.45
N SER A 211 10.01 -7.34 14.62
CA SER A 211 9.89 -7.73 13.22
C SER A 211 11.19 -7.50 12.44
N TYR A 212 11.85 -6.36 12.67
CA TYR A 212 13.15 -6.06 12.04
C TYR A 212 14.24 -7.07 12.44
N PHE A 213 14.31 -7.46 13.72
CA PHE A 213 15.28 -8.46 14.18
C PHE A 213 14.98 -9.86 13.64
N GLU A 214 13.70 -10.23 13.49
CA GLU A 214 13.29 -11.48 12.83
C GLU A 214 13.72 -11.50 11.35
N GLU A 215 13.55 -10.38 10.64
CA GLU A 215 14.03 -10.25 9.26
C GLU A 215 15.56 -10.37 9.16
N LEU A 216 16.31 -9.78 10.09
CA LEU A 216 17.77 -9.93 10.14
C LEU A 216 18.18 -11.37 10.44
N ALA A 217 17.48 -12.04 11.36
CA ALA A 217 17.76 -13.41 11.74
C ALA A 217 17.53 -14.41 10.59
N ALA A 218 16.57 -14.13 9.72
CA ALA A 218 16.26 -14.95 8.54
C ALA A 218 17.25 -14.77 7.38
N LYS A 219 18.12 -13.76 7.40
CA LYS A 219 19.08 -13.53 6.32
C LYS A 219 20.19 -14.59 6.30
N PRO A 220 20.59 -15.06 5.11
CA PRO A 220 21.68 -16.02 5.00
C PRO A 220 23.03 -15.40 5.35
N VAL A 221 24.02 -16.25 5.63
CA VAL A 221 25.42 -15.83 5.76
C VAL A 221 25.88 -15.12 4.50
N SER A 222 26.47 -13.93 4.65
CA SER A 222 27.07 -13.20 3.54
C SER A 222 28.21 -13.99 2.91
N THR A 223 28.36 -13.93 1.59
CA THR A 223 29.37 -14.73 0.84
C THR A 223 30.79 -14.53 1.38
N TRP A 224 31.15 -13.31 1.76
CA TRP A 224 32.48 -12.98 2.32
C TRP A 224 32.74 -13.60 3.70
N ALA A 225 31.68 -13.96 4.44
CA ALA A 225 31.78 -14.45 5.82
C ALA A 225 31.61 -15.98 5.94
N GLN A 226 31.29 -16.68 4.87
CA GLN A 226 30.97 -18.12 4.89
C GLN A 226 32.08 -18.96 5.53
N ASP A 227 33.33 -18.76 5.15
CA ASP A 227 34.48 -19.52 5.68
C ASP A 227 34.67 -19.22 7.17
N ALA A 228 34.56 -17.96 7.57
CA ALA A 228 34.72 -17.56 8.98
C ALA A 228 33.59 -18.14 9.86
N VAL A 229 32.35 -18.11 9.42
CA VAL A 229 31.21 -18.69 10.12
C VAL A 229 31.37 -20.21 10.25
N THR A 230 31.70 -20.89 9.16
CA THR A 230 32.00 -22.34 9.18
C THR A 230 33.09 -22.68 10.15
N TYR A 231 34.17 -21.91 10.16
CA TYR A 231 35.30 -22.13 11.08
C TYR A 231 34.88 -22.00 12.57
N VAL A 232 34.21 -20.90 12.94
CA VAL A 232 33.83 -20.67 14.35
C VAL A 232 32.79 -21.65 14.86
N GLN A 233 31.87 -22.13 13.98
CA GLN A 233 30.90 -23.18 14.30
C GLN A 233 31.62 -24.54 14.50
N THR A 234 32.44 -24.95 13.53
CA THR A 234 33.17 -26.22 13.58
C THR A 234 34.15 -26.25 14.78
N ALA A 235 34.75 -25.13 15.09
CA ALA A 235 35.58 -24.96 16.26
C ALA A 235 34.76 -24.86 17.57
N GLY A 236 33.43 -24.84 17.54
CA GLY A 236 32.56 -24.70 18.71
C GLY A 236 32.79 -23.41 19.50
N LEU A 237 33.22 -22.34 18.81
CA LEU A 237 33.38 -21.00 19.40
C LEU A 237 32.06 -20.22 19.41
N MET A 238 31.24 -20.40 18.36
CA MET A 238 29.90 -19.84 18.23
C MET A 238 28.95 -20.90 17.68
N ASN A 239 27.90 -21.22 18.39
CA ASN A 239 26.99 -22.33 18.03
C ASN A 239 25.63 -21.88 17.50
N GLY A 240 25.30 -20.61 17.58
CA GLY A 240 23.94 -20.09 17.26
C GLY A 240 22.99 -20.15 18.47
N ASP A 241 21.69 -20.04 18.20
CA ASP A 241 20.65 -20.10 19.23
C ASP A 241 20.30 -21.54 19.65
N THR A 242 19.34 -21.66 20.59
CA THR A 242 18.88 -22.98 21.10
C THR A 242 18.26 -23.86 20.01
N ASP A 243 17.80 -23.30 18.92
CA ASP A 243 17.20 -23.99 17.78
C ASP A 243 18.24 -24.33 16.68
N GLY A 244 19.52 -23.98 16.92
CA GLY A 244 20.65 -24.24 16.02
C GLY A 244 20.80 -23.23 14.89
N ASN A 245 20.10 -22.09 14.92
CA ASN A 245 20.22 -21.04 13.91
C ASN A 245 21.36 -20.09 14.26
N PHE A 246 22.31 -19.90 13.37
CA PHE A 246 23.47 -19.02 13.60
C PHE A 246 23.12 -17.53 13.59
N ARG A 247 22.07 -17.12 12.87
CA ARG A 247 21.56 -15.74 12.73
C ARG A 247 22.68 -14.74 12.38
N PRO A 248 23.36 -14.89 11.26
CA PRO A 248 24.64 -14.22 10.97
C PRO A 248 24.55 -12.70 10.86
N GLN A 249 23.36 -12.15 10.68
CA GLN A 249 23.15 -10.71 10.55
C GLN A 249 22.38 -10.09 11.74
N SER A 250 22.11 -10.89 12.79
CA SER A 250 21.51 -10.38 14.02
C SER A 250 22.56 -9.65 14.88
N PRO A 251 22.14 -8.64 15.67
CA PRO A 251 23.02 -8.05 16.68
C PRO A 251 23.51 -9.11 17.67
N ILE A 252 24.76 -8.95 18.11
CA ILE A 252 25.34 -9.78 19.16
C ILE A 252 25.38 -8.99 20.47
N THR A 253 25.04 -9.63 21.58
CA THR A 253 25.10 -9.03 22.92
C THR A 253 26.52 -9.08 23.50
N ARG A 254 26.78 -8.23 24.50
CA ARG A 254 28.06 -8.28 25.24
C ARG A 254 28.27 -9.62 25.96
N GLU A 255 27.18 -10.26 26.42
CA GLU A 255 27.22 -11.57 27.08
C GLU A 255 27.61 -12.67 26.10
N GLU A 256 27.06 -12.66 24.89
CA GLU A 256 27.42 -13.61 23.83
C GLU A 256 28.88 -13.42 23.39
N VAL A 257 29.36 -12.18 23.27
CA VAL A 257 30.78 -11.90 22.99
C VAL A 257 31.66 -12.44 24.10
N ALA A 258 31.29 -12.25 25.39
CA ALA A 258 32.05 -12.78 26.52
C ALA A 258 32.11 -14.32 26.50
N ALA A 259 31.00 -14.99 26.14
CA ALA A 259 30.97 -16.45 26.00
C ALA A 259 31.89 -16.94 24.86
N VAL A 260 31.94 -16.23 23.73
CA VAL A 260 32.86 -16.55 22.62
C VAL A 260 34.33 -16.46 23.09
N PHE A 261 34.69 -15.40 23.79
CA PHE A 261 36.05 -15.26 24.34
C PHE A 261 36.37 -16.35 25.38
N GLN A 262 35.40 -16.71 26.23
CA GLN A 262 35.59 -17.81 27.18
C GLN A 262 35.86 -19.14 26.47
N ASN A 263 35.04 -19.46 25.42
CA ASN A 263 35.25 -20.66 24.63
C ASN A 263 36.59 -20.70 23.92
N LEU A 264 37.09 -19.55 23.45
CA LEU A 264 38.39 -19.44 22.81
C LEU A 264 39.53 -19.73 23.80
N LEU A 265 39.48 -19.14 25.01
CA LEU A 265 40.53 -19.31 26.04
C LEU A 265 40.52 -20.69 26.68
N GLN A 266 39.43 -21.43 26.64
CA GLN A 266 39.38 -22.81 27.20
C GLN A 266 39.89 -23.89 26.23
N LYS A 267 40.22 -23.52 25.00
CA LYS A 267 40.74 -24.43 23.97
C LYS A 267 42.26 -24.37 23.80
N GLU A 268 42.91 -23.46 24.53
CA GLU A 268 44.36 -23.49 24.72
C GLU A 268 44.75 -24.45 25.86
#